data_6bd58b3239ef1768bd8cb831ade05c72
#
_entry.id   6bd58b3239ef1768bd8cb831ade05c72
#
_cell.length_a   1.000
_cell.length_b   1.000
_cell.length_c   1.000
_cell.angle_alpha   90.00
_cell.angle_beta   90.00
_cell.angle_gamma   90.00
#
_symmetry.space_group_name_H-M   'P 1'
#
loop_
_entity.id
_entity.type
_entity.pdbx_description
1 polymer ?
#
loop_
_entity_poly.entity_id
_entity_poly.type
_entity_poly.pdbx_seq_one_letter_code
_entity_poly.pdbx_strand_id
1 'polypeptide(L)'
;MIFLKKILMFTGAVLGITLLCNTKVLAYDGNHNAVSVKNEQTYEDTTAVQSNYTGIVKSGDKLVYVENGKIKDDYTGVREYNNQWLYVKNGVVDYTYTGIAENEFGWWRIENGVVNFDYYGVAENECGWWKVEGGKVNFDYYGVAENECGWW
;
A
#
# COMPACT_ATOMS: atom_id res chain seq x y z
N MET A 1 -10.97 26.01 46.86
CA MET A 1 -12.13 25.14 46.56
C MET A 1 -12.45 25.05 45.06
N ILE A 2 -11.93 25.93 44.25
CA ILE A 2 -12.15 25.91 42.76
C ILE A 2 -11.22 24.95 42.04
N PHE A 3 -10.05 24.66 42.60
CA PHE A 3 -9.07 23.73 41.99
C PHE A 3 -9.49 22.25 42.05
N LEU A 4 -10.21 21.85 43.12
CA LEU A 4 -10.61 20.45 43.23
C LEU A 4 -11.73 20.04 42.26
N LYS A 5 -12.61 20.97 41.89
CA LYS A 5 -13.65 20.69 40.91
C LYS A 5 -13.14 20.51 39.48
N LYS A 6 -12.01 21.14 39.13
CA LYS A 6 -11.38 20.97 37.81
C LYS A 6 -10.67 19.63 37.67
N ILE A 7 -10.11 19.12 38.74
CA ILE A 7 -9.40 17.83 38.75
C ILE A 7 -10.40 16.66 38.64
N LEU A 8 -11.57 16.80 39.27
CA LEU A 8 -12.61 15.74 39.20
C LEU A 8 -13.30 15.66 37.82
N MET A 9 -13.39 16.76 37.08
CA MET A 9 -13.89 16.74 35.71
C MET A 9 -12.87 16.14 34.74
N PHE A 10 -11.57 16.26 35.07
CA PHE A 10 -10.52 15.67 34.26
C PHE A 10 -10.41 14.14 34.39
N THR A 11 -10.72 13.60 35.55
CA THR A 11 -10.72 12.14 35.76
C THR A 11 -11.89 11.45 35.08
N GLY A 12 -13.02 12.08 34.92
CA GLY A 12 -14.14 11.53 34.14
C GLY A 12 -13.89 11.57 32.63
N ALA A 13 -13.20 12.60 32.15
CA ALA A 13 -12.82 12.71 30.75
C ALA A 13 -11.68 11.75 30.38
N VAL A 14 -10.75 11.49 31.31
CA VAL A 14 -9.65 10.54 31.10
C VAL A 14 -10.16 9.09 31.02
N LEU A 15 -11.21 8.75 31.76
CA LEU A 15 -11.82 7.41 31.63
C LEU A 15 -12.57 7.23 30.29
N GLY A 16 -13.14 8.29 29.75
CA GLY A 16 -13.76 8.26 28.41
C GLY A 16 -12.71 8.22 27.28
N ILE A 17 -11.57 8.87 27.49
CA ILE A 17 -10.47 8.92 26.51
C ILE A 17 -9.67 7.62 26.52
N THR A 18 -9.51 6.95 27.66
CA THR A 18 -8.82 5.66 27.71
C THR A 18 -9.61 4.53 27.04
N LEU A 19 -10.92 4.61 26.94
CA LEU A 19 -11.70 3.70 26.10
C LEU A 19 -11.65 4.05 24.61
N LEU A 20 -11.32 5.31 24.26
CA LEU A 20 -11.15 5.76 22.88
C LEU A 20 -9.70 5.68 22.40
N CYS A 21 -8.74 5.47 23.32
CA CYS A 21 -7.33 5.50 23.01
C CYS A 21 -6.76 4.16 22.52
N ASN A 22 -7.61 3.15 22.32
CA ASN A 22 -7.23 1.92 21.64
C ASN A 22 -7.43 1.96 20.12
N THR A 23 -7.80 3.14 19.60
CA THR A 23 -7.89 3.33 18.15
C THR A 23 -6.47 3.51 17.59
N LYS A 24 -5.94 2.47 16.98
CA LYS A 24 -4.67 2.57 16.22
C LYS A 24 -4.95 3.30 14.92
N VAL A 25 -4.39 4.49 14.78
CA VAL A 25 -4.26 5.13 13.47
C VAL A 25 -3.35 4.24 12.63
N LEU A 26 -3.87 3.66 11.56
CA LEU A 26 -3.17 2.68 10.75
C LEU A 26 -2.38 3.31 9.60
N ALA A 27 -2.79 4.48 9.14
CA ALA A 27 -2.10 5.21 8.10
C ALA A 27 -2.52 6.68 8.06
N TYR A 28 -1.74 7.49 7.34
CA TYR A 28 -2.11 8.84 6.92
C TYR A 28 -2.10 8.90 5.39
N ASP A 29 -3.07 9.60 4.82
CA ASP A 29 -2.99 10.01 3.42
C ASP A 29 -1.91 11.11 3.24
N GLY A 30 -1.56 11.43 2.02
CA GLY A 30 -0.58 12.48 1.71
C GLY A 30 -0.96 13.89 2.23
N ASN A 31 -2.16 14.06 2.78
CA ASN A 31 -2.68 15.28 3.38
C ASN A 31 -2.73 15.21 4.91
N HIS A 32 -2.08 14.23 5.54
CA HIS A 32 -2.07 13.98 6.99
C HIS A 32 -3.43 13.61 7.60
N ASN A 33 -4.40 13.16 6.80
CA ASN A 33 -5.63 12.63 7.33
C ASN A 33 -5.43 11.19 7.82
N ALA A 34 -5.89 10.92 9.03
CA ALA A 34 -5.81 9.57 9.58
C ALA A 34 -6.78 8.64 8.85
N VAL A 35 -6.26 7.53 8.36
CA VAL A 35 -7.03 6.47 7.72
C VAL A 35 -7.05 5.25 8.62
N SER A 36 -8.22 4.74 8.96
CA SER A 36 -8.37 3.49 9.68
C SER A 36 -9.15 2.47 8.86
N VAL A 37 -8.79 1.23 8.98
CA VAL A 37 -9.38 0.13 8.23
C VAL A 37 -10.13 -0.79 9.16
N LYS A 38 -11.43 -0.98 8.92
CA LYS A 38 -12.21 -2.03 9.58
C LYS A 38 -12.07 -3.32 8.80
N ASN A 39 -11.50 -4.33 9.45
CA ASN A 39 -11.62 -5.70 8.98
C ASN A 39 -12.72 -6.40 9.78
N GLU A 40 -13.64 -7.07 9.12
CA GLU A 40 -14.72 -7.82 9.79
C GLU A 40 -14.20 -9.01 10.62
N GLN A 41 -12.93 -9.35 10.51
CA GLN A 41 -12.26 -10.35 11.34
C GLN A 41 -11.31 -9.69 12.34
N THR A 42 -11.81 -9.33 13.51
CA THR A 42 -11.07 -9.15 14.76
C THR A 42 -10.00 -8.05 14.81
N TYR A 43 -10.34 -6.82 14.47
CA TYR A 43 -9.58 -5.70 14.99
C TYR A 43 -10.54 -4.68 15.59
N GLU A 44 -10.50 -4.58 16.93
CA GLU A 44 -11.05 -3.48 17.66
C GLU A 44 -10.24 -2.22 17.33
N ASP A 45 -10.52 -1.61 16.19
CA ASP A 45 -10.09 -0.25 15.97
C ASP A 45 -11.04 0.51 15.07
N THR A 46 -11.73 1.43 15.68
CA THR A 46 -12.69 2.30 15.06
C THR A 46 -12.18 3.72 15.02
N THR A 47 -11.19 4.00 14.20
CA THR A 47 -11.08 5.33 13.62
C THR A 47 -11.76 5.27 12.26
N ALA A 48 -12.72 6.16 12.05
CA ALA A 48 -13.52 6.12 10.83
C ALA A 48 -12.60 6.35 9.61
N VAL A 49 -12.37 5.29 8.86
CA VAL A 49 -11.90 5.41 7.48
C VAL A 49 -12.90 6.32 6.79
N GLN A 50 -12.42 7.33 6.12
CA GLN A 50 -13.27 7.97 5.13
C GLN A 50 -13.75 6.85 4.21
N SER A 51 -15.07 6.66 4.16
CA SER A 51 -15.69 5.56 3.42
C SER A 51 -15.38 5.55 1.92
N ASN A 52 -14.63 6.53 1.43
CA ASN A 52 -14.20 6.72 0.05
C ASN A 52 -12.68 6.66 -0.15
N TYR A 53 -11.87 6.36 0.88
CA TYR A 53 -10.43 6.25 0.69
C TYR A 53 -10.07 5.00 -0.12
N THR A 54 -9.18 5.18 -1.10
CA THR A 54 -8.62 4.10 -1.90
C THR A 54 -7.10 4.27 -1.95
N GLY A 55 -6.35 3.24 -1.57
CA GLY A 55 -4.89 3.27 -1.51
C GLY A 55 -4.32 2.26 -0.54
N ILE A 56 -3.01 2.36 -0.27
CA ILE A 56 -2.33 1.51 0.70
C ILE A 56 -2.41 2.15 2.10
N VAL A 57 -2.69 1.33 3.10
CA VAL A 57 -2.72 1.73 4.51
C VAL A 57 -1.92 0.76 5.37
N LYS A 58 -1.45 1.22 6.52
CA LYS A 58 -0.79 0.37 7.50
C LYS A 58 -1.83 -0.33 8.37
N SER A 59 -1.76 -1.66 8.45
CA SER A 59 -2.59 -2.50 9.32
C SER A 59 -1.69 -3.41 10.14
N GLY A 60 -1.48 -3.06 11.40
CA GLY A 60 -0.47 -3.73 12.24
C GLY A 60 0.93 -3.59 11.64
N ASP A 61 1.58 -4.72 11.39
CA ASP A 61 2.93 -4.76 10.78
C ASP A 61 2.91 -4.87 9.25
N LYS A 62 1.72 -4.84 8.63
CA LYS A 62 1.55 -5.01 7.18
C LYS A 62 1.06 -3.71 6.53
N LEU A 63 1.37 -3.58 5.26
CA LEU A 63 0.72 -2.62 4.36
C LEU A 63 -0.35 -3.36 3.57
N VAL A 64 -1.59 -2.86 3.57
CA VAL A 64 -2.72 -3.47 2.89
C VAL A 64 -3.38 -2.48 1.94
N TYR A 65 -3.93 -2.98 0.85
CA TYR A 65 -4.69 -2.18 -0.09
C TYR A 65 -6.16 -2.10 0.33
N VAL A 66 -6.69 -0.89 0.30
CA VAL A 66 -8.10 -0.62 0.56
C VAL A 66 -8.72 0.08 -0.64
N GLU A 67 -9.97 -0.24 -0.91
CA GLU A 67 -10.79 0.40 -1.92
C GLU A 67 -12.11 0.83 -1.30
N ASN A 68 -12.45 2.13 -1.45
CA ASN A 68 -13.64 2.70 -0.83
C ASN A 68 -13.74 2.38 0.68
N GLY A 69 -12.61 2.53 1.39
CA GLY A 69 -12.51 2.32 2.83
C GLY A 69 -12.56 0.86 3.29
N LYS A 70 -12.55 -0.12 2.39
CA LYS A 70 -12.56 -1.56 2.71
C LYS A 70 -11.30 -2.25 2.22
N ILE A 71 -10.80 -3.22 2.97
CA ILE A 71 -9.69 -4.06 2.49
C ILE A 71 -10.15 -4.79 1.24
N LYS A 72 -9.32 -4.73 0.20
CA LYS A 72 -9.50 -5.37 -1.09
C LYS A 72 -8.53 -6.55 -1.19
N ASP A 73 -8.92 -7.68 -0.63
CA ASP A 73 -8.09 -8.89 -0.49
C ASP A 73 -7.90 -9.70 -1.79
N ASP A 74 -8.67 -9.39 -2.83
CA ASP A 74 -8.53 -9.96 -4.17
C ASP A 74 -7.69 -9.10 -5.13
N TYR A 75 -7.20 -7.91 -4.67
CA TYR A 75 -6.39 -7.04 -5.50
C TYR A 75 -4.94 -7.55 -5.62
N THR A 76 -4.46 -7.66 -6.86
CA THR A 76 -3.04 -7.89 -7.17
C THR A 76 -2.62 -6.91 -8.26
N GLY A 77 -1.48 -6.22 -8.05
CA GLY A 77 -0.97 -5.20 -8.97
C GLY A 77 -0.06 -4.20 -8.28
N VAL A 78 0.15 -3.05 -8.90
CA VAL A 78 1.06 -2.00 -8.40
C VAL A 78 0.26 -0.79 -7.90
N ARG A 79 0.62 -0.28 -6.71
CA ARG A 79 0.02 0.93 -6.12
C ARG A 79 1.08 1.84 -5.51
N GLU A 80 0.81 3.13 -5.59
CA GLU A 80 1.66 4.14 -4.95
C GLU A 80 1.41 4.21 -3.44
N TYR A 81 2.50 4.33 -2.69
CA TYR A 81 2.50 4.59 -1.26
C TYR A 81 3.78 5.33 -0.86
N ASN A 82 3.67 6.51 -0.24
CA ASN A 82 4.80 7.33 0.21
C ASN A 82 5.87 7.56 -0.87
N ASN A 83 5.45 7.96 -2.07
CA ASN A 83 6.32 8.21 -3.24
C ASN A 83 7.07 6.95 -3.74
N GLN A 84 6.65 5.77 -3.35
CA GLN A 84 7.13 4.50 -3.88
C GLN A 84 5.96 3.77 -4.55
N TRP A 85 6.26 3.01 -5.57
CA TRP A 85 5.28 2.13 -6.20
C TRP A 85 5.53 0.71 -5.73
N LEU A 86 4.56 0.16 -5.02
CA LEU A 86 4.68 -1.12 -4.33
C LEU A 86 3.83 -2.19 -5.01
N TYR A 87 4.36 -3.40 -5.05
CA TYR A 87 3.61 -4.57 -5.48
C TYR A 87 2.71 -5.06 -4.37
N VAL A 88 1.43 -5.20 -4.70
CA VAL A 88 0.40 -5.75 -3.83
C VAL A 88 -0.02 -7.11 -4.37
N LYS A 89 -0.09 -8.11 -3.52
CA LYS A 89 -0.59 -9.45 -3.84
C LYS A 89 -1.69 -9.83 -2.87
N ASN A 90 -2.88 -10.14 -3.41
CA ASN A 90 -4.04 -10.49 -2.58
C ASN A 90 -4.29 -9.47 -1.47
N GLY A 91 -4.28 -8.18 -1.84
CA GLY A 91 -4.54 -7.06 -0.94
C GLY A 91 -3.42 -6.70 0.03
N VAL A 92 -2.27 -7.39 0.03
CA VAL A 92 -1.14 -7.14 0.94
C VAL A 92 0.12 -6.81 0.14
N VAL A 93 0.91 -5.83 0.59
CA VAL A 93 2.20 -5.53 -0.03
C VAL A 93 3.15 -6.72 0.15
N ASP A 94 3.72 -7.19 -0.96
CA ASP A 94 4.64 -8.32 -1.00
C ASP A 94 6.03 -7.85 -1.42
N TYR A 95 6.92 -7.67 -0.44
CA TYR A 95 8.32 -7.29 -0.66
C TYR A 95 9.21 -8.43 -1.15
N THR A 96 8.69 -9.63 -1.32
CA THR A 96 9.48 -10.76 -1.84
C THR A 96 9.38 -10.91 -3.35
N TYR A 97 8.42 -10.24 -3.97
CA TYR A 97 8.17 -10.34 -5.41
C TYR A 97 9.23 -9.59 -6.23
N THR A 98 9.75 -10.28 -7.25
CA THR A 98 10.59 -9.71 -8.30
C THR A 98 10.07 -10.22 -9.63
N GLY A 99 9.77 -9.31 -10.56
CA GLY A 99 9.15 -9.67 -11.85
C GLY A 99 8.56 -8.46 -12.55
N ILE A 100 7.51 -8.69 -13.34
CA ILE A 100 6.71 -7.63 -13.97
C ILE A 100 5.29 -7.70 -13.39
N ALA A 101 4.76 -6.55 -13.01
CA ALA A 101 3.39 -6.40 -12.57
C ALA A 101 2.76 -5.13 -13.15
N GLU A 102 1.44 -5.09 -13.19
CA GLU A 102 0.69 -4.03 -13.86
C GLU A 102 -0.10 -3.11 -12.91
N ASN A 103 -0.42 -1.94 -13.44
CA ASN A 103 -1.46 -1.06 -12.94
C ASN A 103 -2.10 -0.33 -14.14
N GLU A 104 -2.98 0.63 -13.87
CA GLU A 104 -3.66 1.46 -14.87
C GLU A 104 -2.74 2.28 -15.77
N PHE A 105 -1.46 2.46 -15.39
CA PHE A 105 -0.46 3.24 -16.15
C PHE A 105 0.46 2.36 -16.99
N GLY A 106 0.42 1.03 -16.83
CA GLY A 106 1.21 0.08 -17.61
C GLY A 106 1.79 -1.06 -16.81
N TRP A 107 2.79 -1.74 -17.39
CA TRP A 107 3.52 -2.84 -16.80
C TRP A 107 4.89 -2.37 -16.31
N TRP A 108 5.27 -2.79 -15.11
CA TRP A 108 6.41 -2.27 -14.38
C TRP A 108 7.34 -3.36 -13.90
N ARG A 109 8.65 -3.11 -13.99
CA ARG A 109 9.66 -3.98 -13.39
C ARG A 109 9.67 -3.79 -11.88
N ILE A 110 9.41 -4.87 -11.17
CA ILE A 110 9.42 -4.93 -9.71
C ILE A 110 10.66 -5.63 -9.23
N GLU A 111 11.31 -5.10 -8.22
CA GLU A 111 12.42 -5.73 -7.51
C GLU A 111 12.18 -5.60 -6.01
N ASN A 112 12.14 -6.75 -5.31
CA ASN A 112 11.85 -6.79 -3.87
C ASN A 112 10.57 -6.01 -3.50
N GLY A 113 9.51 -6.19 -4.28
CA GLY A 113 8.20 -5.57 -4.05
C GLY A 113 8.08 -4.10 -4.42
N VAL A 114 9.12 -3.47 -4.96
CA VAL A 114 9.15 -2.05 -5.33
C VAL A 114 9.43 -1.89 -6.82
N VAL A 115 8.77 -0.94 -7.48
CA VAL A 115 9.08 -0.61 -8.89
C VAL A 115 10.50 -0.05 -8.97
N ASN A 116 11.33 -0.66 -9.82
CA ASN A 116 12.65 -0.16 -10.14
C ASN A 116 12.60 0.71 -11.40
N PHE A 117 12.48 2.03 -11.21
CA PHE A 117 12.45 3.00 -12.32
C PHE A 117 13.80 3.16 -13.04
N ASP A 118 14.90 2.70 -12.44
CA ASP A 118 16.23 2.76 -13.04
C ASP A 118 16.57 1.54 -13.89
N TYR A 119 15.63 0.58 -14.00
CA TYR A 119 15.86 -0.64 -14.76
C TYR A 119 15.73 -0.41 -16.26
N TYR A 120 16.76 -0.84 -17.00
CA TYR A 120 16.82 -0.91 -18.46
C TYR A 120 17.30 -2.29 -18.87
N GLY A 121 16.49 -3.07 -19.57
CA GLY A 121 16.87 -4.43 -19.91
C GLY A 121 15.75 -5.24 -20.50
N VAL A 122 15.84 -6.55 -20.36
CA VAL A 122 14.80 -7.51 -20.70
C VAL A 122 14.37 -8.23 -19.42
N ALA A 123 13.08 -8.33 -19.19
CA ALA A 123 12.51 -9.02 -18.04
C ALA A 123 11.37 -9.93 -18.48
N GLU A 124 11.14 -10.98 -17.70
CA GLU A 124 10.14 -12.01 -17.98
C GLU A 124 8.95 -11.93 -17.01
N ASN A 125 7.80 -12.32 -17.53
CA ASN A 125 6.63 -12.73 -16.74
C ASN A 125 5.97 -13.95 -17.39
N GLU A 126 4.83 -14.36 -16.89
CA GLU A 126 4.05 -15.49 -17.42
C GLU A 126 3.61 -15.34 -18.90
N CYS A 127 3.57 -14.09 -19.40
CA CYS A 127 3.20 -13.79 -20.78
C CYS A 127 4.41 -13.77 -21.74
N GLY A 128 5.65 -13.81 -21.22
CA GLY A 128 6.87 -13.82 -22.02
C GLY A 128 7.93 -12.82 -21.61
N TRP A 129 8.84 -12.52 -22.57
CA TRP A 129 9.95 -11.60 -22.39
C TRP A 129 9.61 -10.20 -22.90
N TRP A 130 9.97 -9.19 -22.14
CA TRP A 130 9.60 -7.81 -22.39
C TRP A 130 10.79 -6.88 -22.31
N LYS A 131 10.91 -5.98 -23.28
CA LYS A 131 11.83 -4.86 -23.18
C LYS A 131 11.32 -3.87 -22.14
N VAL A 132 12.17 -3.54 -21.17
CA VAL A 132 11.87 -2.59 -20.09
C VAL A 132 12.81 -1.40 -20.21
N GLU A 133 12.27 -0.19 -20.12
CA GLU A 133 13.01 1.06 -20.18
C GLU A 133 12.50 2.01 -19.09
N GLY A 134 13.41 2.45 -18.21
CA GLY A 134 13.02 3.27 -17.05
C GLY A 134 12.00 2.57 -16.15
N GLY A 135 12.16 1.25 -15.95
CA GLY A 135 11.27 0.44 -15.15
C GLY A 135 9.92 0.07 -15.79
N LYS A 136 9.59 0.64 -16.95
CA LYS A 136 8.31 0.41 -17.65
C LYS A 136 8.51 -0.50 -18.86
N VAL A 137 7.57 -1.43 -19.08
CA VAL A 137 7.55 -2.25 -20.29
C VAL A 137 7.26 -1.36 -21.51
N ASN A 138 8.14 -1.45 -22.50
CA ASN A 138 7.97 -0.79 -23.78
C ASN A 138 7.31 -1.76 -24.77
N PHE A 139 6.00 -1.64 -24.96
CA PHE A 139 5.24 -2.48 -25.89
C PHE A 139 5.46 -2.13 -27.37
N ASP A 140 6.00 -0.94 -27.64
CA ASP A 140 6.29 -0.47 -28.99
C ASP A 140 7.71 -0.83 -29.44
N TYR A 141 8.49 -1.49 -28.57
CA TYR A 141 9.84 -1.91 -28.92
C TYR A 141 9.83 -2.95 -30.02
N TYR A 142 10.56 -2.65 -31.09
CA TYR A 142 10.81 -3.56 -32.18
C TYR A 142 12.31 -3.68 -32.43
N GLY A 143 12.89 -4.84 -32.14
CA GLY A 143 14.31 -5.05 -32.29
C GLY A 143 14.80 -6.27 -31.52
N VAL A 144 16.11 -6.40 -31.46
CA VAL A 144 16.79 -7.46 -30.72
C VAL A 144 17.26 -6.85 -29.38
N ALA A 145 17.00 -7.55 -28.29
CA ALA A 145 17.48 -7.18 -26.97
C ALA A 145 18.22 -8.36 -26.32
N GLU A 146 19.20 -8.06 -25.50
CA GLU A 146 20.02 -9.04 -24.82
C GLU A 146 19.71 -9.09 -23.33
N ASN A 147 19.74 -10.27 -22.77
CA ASN A 147 19.75 -10.53 -21.34
C ASN A 147 20.76 -11.63 -21.01
N GLU A 148 20.83 -12.04 -19.75
CA GLU A 148 21.72 -13.11 -19.28
C GLU A 148 21.53 -14.47 -19.96
N CYS A 149 20.36 -14.70 -20.56
CA CYS A 149 20.02 -15.93 -21.29
C CYS A 149 20.30 -15.84 -22.80
N GLY A 150 20.65 -14.66 -23.34
CA GLY A 150 20.95 -14.44 -24.74
C GLY A 150 20.19 -13.27 -25.39
N TRP A 151 20.06 -13.39 -26.72
CA TRP A 151 19.41 -12.39 -27.58
C TRP A 151 17.94 -12.78 -27.83
N TRP A 152 17.06 -11.79 -27.76
CA TRP A 152 15.60 -11.96 -27.91
C TRP A 152 15.02 -10.97 -28.90
#